data_03da2ae18eea49e8abeaebcadbb71c61
#
_entry.id   03da2ae18eea49e8abeaebcadbb71c61
#
_cell.length_a   1.000
_cell.length_b   1.000
_cell.length_c   1.000
_cell.angle_alpha   90.00
_cell.angle_beta   90.00
_cell.angle_gamma   90.00
#
_symmetry.space_group_name_H-M   'P 1'
#
loop_
_entity.id
_entity.type
_entity.pdbx_description
1 polymer ?
#
loop_
_entity_poly.entity_id
_entity_poly.type
_entity_poly.pdbx_seq_one_letter_code
_entity_poly.pdbx_strand_id
1 'polypeptide(L)'
;MKNLCLTLLALLHVSLGAAPRKIGNPAFLSPHARPIVAHGEHVFVANTPSDTVDVIDARTRGIIARVDVGIDPVSLALRPDGKELWVANHVSDSVSVIDLDESKPTFLHVVATVQDIDPKTKATRFDEPVGIAFANDRKAYVALSSENKIAVVDVVSRKVTKGLPIRAQDPRAIIVRNDRLYVLPFESNNKTQLSGGYKIDGKLVTFNAHEHSIANNNVLSLGHVTDIVKHPRVPDRDLFVFDVKTDKLIQTVDTLGTLLYGMTVDSKGTVFVAQTDARNDVNGRAGTKKHGLKELGNRAFLNQVTKVRFYGGKARKPEFLDLEPLPPQNPADGMAL
;
A
#
# COMPACT_ATOMS: atom_id res chain seq x y z
N MET A 1 19.47 78.70 -13.70
CA MET A 1 18.37 77.82 -14.10
C MET A 1 18.95 76.38 -14.16
N LYS A 2 18.68 75.58 -13.15
CA LYS A 2 19.23 74.23 -13.02
C LYS A 2 18.09 73.26 -13.34
N ASN A 3 18.22 72.49 -14.40
CA ASN A 3 17.29 71.48 -14.81
C ASN A 3 17.49 70.25 -13.93
N LEU A 4 16.47 69.93 -13.16
CA LEU A 4 16.38 68.74 -12.34
C LEU A 4 15.80 67.62 -13.22
N CYS A 5 16.64 66.65 -13.61
CA CYS A 5 16.22 65.48 -14.34
C CYS A 5 15.76 64.41 -13.34
N LEU A 6 14.45 64.20 -13.21
CA LEU A 6 13.87 63.13 -12.38
C LEU A 6 13.90 61.83 -13.17
N THR A 7 14.79 60.91 -12.82
CA THR A 7 14.83 59.58 -13.39
C THR A 7 13.86 58.70 -12.62
N LEU A 8 12.74 58.34 -13.25
CA LEU A 8 11.75 57.40 -12.71
C LEU A 8 12.28 55.97 -12.88
N LEU A 9 12.72 55.36 -11.79
CA LEU A 9 13.14 53.97 -11.76
C LEU A 9 11.88 53.11 -11.67
N ALA A 10 11.38 52.58 -12.78
CA ALA A 10 10.32 51.58 -12.82
C ALA A 10 10.89 50.24 -12.36
N LEU A 11 10.59 49.86 -11.15
CA LEU A 11 10.81 48.51 -10.63
C LEU A 11 9.87 47.53 -11.37
N LEU A 12 10.37 46.91 -12.44
CA LEU A 12 9.73 45.76 -13.04
C LEU A 12 9.79 44.61 -12.01
N HIS A 13 8.68 44.37 -11.35
CA HIS A 13 8.49 43.10 -10.66
C HIS A 13 8.30 42.00 -11.73
N VAL A 14 9.39 41.40 -12.17
CA VAL A 14 9.33 40.11 -12.86
C VAL A 14 8.95 39.10 -11.83
N SER A 15 7.66 38.76 -11.75
CA SER A 15 7.24 37.52 -11.12
C SER A 15 7.88 36.40 -11.93
N LEU A 16 8.99 35.88 -11.43
CA LEU A 16 9.52 34.57 -11.86
C LEU A 16 8.44 33.56 -11.52
N GLY A 17 7.47 33.38 -12.41
CA GLY A 17 6.62 32.21 -12.38
C GLY A 17 7.55 31.03 -12.38
N ALA A 18 7.51 30.21 -11.32
CA ALA A 18 8.24 28.96 -11.28
C ALA A 18 7.92 28.22 -12.58
N ALA A 19 8.96 27.89 -13.35
CA ALA A 19 8.78 27.08 -14.55
C ALA A 19 7.97 25.85 -14.13
N PRO A 20 6.96 25.44 -14.92
CA PRO A 20 6.21 24.24 -14.60
C PRO A 20 7.23 23.11 -14.42
N ARG A 21 7.28 22.51 -13.22
CA ARG A 21 8.09 21.34 -12.98
C ARG A 21 7.73 20.32 -14.05
N LYS A 22 8.73 19.72 -14.67
CA LYS A 22 8.50 18.57 -15.54
C LYS A 22 7.77 17.54 -14.69
N ILE A 23 6.56 17.19 -15.11
CA ILE A 23 5.84 16.06 -14.56
C ILE A 23 6.76 14.87 -14.81
N GLY A 24 7.21 14.20 -13.75
CA GLY A 24 8.01 12.99 -13.86
C GLY A 24 7.26 11.93 -14.68
N ASN A 25 7.95 10.91 -15.12
CA ASN A 25 7.29 9.77 -15.72
C ASN A 25 6.31 9.18 -14.72
N PRO A 26 5.05 8.92 -15.09
CA PRO A 26 4.10 8.33 -14.17
C PRO A 26 4.63 6.98 -13.68
N ALA A 27 4.85 6.87 -12.39
CA ALA A 27 5.23 5.62 -11.74
C ALA A 27 3.96 4.78 -11.55
N PHE A 28 3.59 4.00 -12.55
CA PHE A 28 2.37 3.19 -12.51
C PHE A 28 2.44 2.01 -11.54
N LEU A 29 3.62 1.70 -11.01
CA LEU A 29 3.87 0.50 -10.24
C LEU A 29 4.00 0.76 -8.73
N SER A 30 4.19 2.00 -8.31
CA SER A 30 4.34 2.31 -6.88
C SER A 30 2.99 2.24 -6.15
N PRO A 31 2.89 1.42 -5.11
CA PRO A 31 1.63 1.14 -4.44
C PRO A 31 1.22 2.27 -3.49
N HIS A 32 0.14 2.96 -3.77
CA HIS A 32 -0.42 3.93 -2.84
C HIS A 32 -1.14 3.22 -1.68
N ALA A 33 -0.76 3.50 -0.43
CA ALA A 33 -1.46 3.00 0.74
C ALA A 33 -2.38 4.06 1.37
N ARG A 34 -1.89 5.27 1.58
CA ARG A 34 -2.65 6.39 2.13
C ARG A 34 -2.14 7.72 1.59
N PRO A 35 -2.37 8.04 0.32
CA PRO A 35 -1.75 9.20 -0.34
C PRO A 35 -2.36 10.55 0.05
N ILE A 36 -3.45 10.57 0.81
CA ILE A 36 -4.15 11.79 1.22
C ILE A 36 -4.45 11.74 2.71
N VAL A 37 -4.14 12.85 3.41
CA VAL A 37 -4.43 13.04 4.84
C VAL A 37 -4.91 14.46 5.08
N ALA A 38 -5.95 14.62 5.90
CA ALA A 38 -6.42 15.93 6.36
C ALA A 38 -6.02 16.18 7.82
N HIS A 39 -5.60 17.42 8.13
CA HIS A 39 -5.29 17.88 9.48
C HIS A 39 -5.61 19.38 9.61
N GLY A 40 -6.47 19.74 10.56
CA GLY A 40 -6.96 21.10 10.69
C GLY A 40 -7.63 21.58 9.41
N GLU A 41 -7.19 22.73 8.92
CA GLU A 41 -7.65 23.31 7.66
C GLU A 41 -6.81 22.88 6.43
N HIS A 42 -5.88 21.95 6.61
CA HIS A 42 -4.98 21.50 5.55
C HIS A 42 -5.30 20.09 5.06
N VAL A 43 -5.18 19.88 3.76
CA VAL A 43 -5.20 18.55 3.12
C VAL A 43 -3.84 18.34 2.46
N PHE A 44 -3.17 17.25 2.83
CA PHE A 44 -1.88 16.86 2.30
C PHE A 44 -2.06 15.77 1.26
N VAL A 45 -1.44 15.91 0.10
CA VAL A 45 -1.54 14.97 -1.02
C VAL A 45 -0.14 14.59 -1.48
N ALA A 46 0.17 13.29 -1.44
CA ALA A 46 1.39 12.76 -2.02
C ALA A 46 1.29 12.74 -3.54
N ASN A 47 2.23 13.41 -4.21
CA ASN A 47 2.35 13.45 -5.65
C ASN A 47 3.52 12.57 -6.09
N THR A 48 3.26 11.28 -6.23
CA THR A 48 4.28 10.26 -6.53
C THR A 48 5.17 10.62 -7.72
N PRO A 49 4.63 11.02 -8.90
CA PRO A 49 5.48 11.31 -10.06
C PRO A 49 6.34 12.58 -9.94
N SER A 50 6.12 13.41 -8.94
CA SER A 50 6.86 14.67 -8.77
C SER A 50 7.67 14.77 -7.49
N ASP A 51 7.70 13.68 -6.70
CA ASP A 51 8.47 13.60 -5.46
C ASP A 51 8.11 14.70 -4.45
N THR A 52 6.83 15.05 -4.38
CA THR A 52 6.35 16.16 -3.55
C THR A 52 5.11 15.79 -2.75
N VAL A 53 4.86 16.59 -1.71
CA VAL A 53 3.57 16.66 -1.02
C VAL A 53 2.97 18.03 -1.26
N ASP A 54 1.78 18.09 -1.88
CA ASP A 54 1.00 19.31 -1.96
C ASP A 54 0.22 19.54 -0.67
N VAL A 55 0.22 20.79 -0.21
CA VAL A 55 -0.57 21.25 0.93
C VAL A 55 -1.68 22.14 0.40
N ILE A 56 -2.91 21.72 0.63
CA ILE A 56 -4.11 22.38 0.13
C ILE A 56 -4.88 22.97 1.31
N ASP A 57 -5.22 24.23 1.23
CA ASP A 57 -6.18 24.86 2.16
C ASP A 57 -7.58 24.30 1.87
N ALA A 58 -8.20 23.67 2.87
CA ALA A 58 -9.50 22.99 2.71
C ALA A 58 -10.64 23.97 2.45
N ARG A 59 -10.53 25.22 2.91
CA ARG A 59 -11.55 26.26 2.76
C ARG A 59 -11.50 26.88 1.36
N THR A 60 -10.30 27.28 0.91
CA THR A 60 -10.12 27.94 -0.39
C THR A 60 -9.93 26.96 -1.53
N ARG A 61 -9.57 25.69 -1.23
CA ARG A 61 -9.20 24.64 -2.17
C ARG A 61 -7.96 24.96 -3.01
N GLY A 62 -7.18 25.95 -2.57
CA GLY A 62 -5.93 26.35 -3.22
C GLY A 62 -4.74 25.61 -2.66
N ILE A 63 -3.74 25.33 -3.51
CA ILE A 63 -2.44 24.83 -3.05
C ILE A 63 -1.70 25.99 -2.40
N ILE A 64 -1.36 25.86 -1.13
CA ILE A 64 -0.64 26.87 -0.34
C ILE A 64 0.85 26.57 -0.22
N ALA A 65 1.25 25.32 -0.36
CA ALA A 65 2.64 24.91 -0.35
C ALA A 65 2.85 23.61 -1.15
N ARG A 66 4.07 23.41 -1.61
CA ARG A 66 4.56 22.16 -2.18
C ARG A 66 5.88 21.82 -1.51
N VAL A 67 5.95 20.68 -0.87
CA VAL A 67 7.10 20.22 -0.07
C VAL A 67 7.80 19.12 -0.84
N ASP A 68 9.10 19.31 -1.13
CA ASP A 68 9.94 18.28 -1.74
C ASP A 68 10.24 17.20 -0.70
N VAL A 69 10.10 15.93 -1.08
CA VAL A 69 10.33 14.76 -0.25
C VAL A 69 11.25 13.76 -0.95
N GLY A 70 11.31 12.53 -0.50
CA GLY A 70 12.05 11.48 -1.21
C GLY A 70 11.31 10.99 -2.46
N ILE A 71 11.95 10.07 -3.21
CA ILE A 71 11.45 9.58 -4.50
C ILE A 71 10.26 8.65 -4.30
N ASP A 72 9.21 8.85 -5.10
CA ASP A 72 7.95 8.11 -5.10
C ASP A 72 7.24 8.11 -3.74
N PRO A 73 6.74 9.26 -3.26
CA PRO A 73 5.92 9.32 -2.05
C PRO A 73 4.58 8.60 -2.27
N VAL A 74 4.25 7.60 -1.45
CA VAL A 74 3.08 6.73 -1.62
C VAL A 74 2.13 6.70 -0.43
N SER A 75 2.56 7.21 0.72
CA SER A 75 1.74 7.17 1.94
C SER A 75 2.09 8.29 2.89
N LEU A 76 1.06 8.80 3.56
CA LEU A 76 1.13 9.89 4.52
C LEU A 76 0.55 9.43 5.87
N ALA A 77 1.21 9.78 6.96
CA ALA A 77 0.71 9.52 8.31
C ALA A 77 0.99 10.71 9.23
N LEU A 78 -0.06 11.17 9.93
CA LEU A 78 0.07 12.17 10.97
C LEU A 78 0.54 11.53 12.27
N ARG A 79 1.54 12.13 12.91
CA ARG A 79 1.87 11.85 14.30
C ARG A 79 0.67 12.19 15.17
N PRO A 80 0.34 11.42 16.21
CA PRO A 80 -0.89 11.63 17.00
C PRO A 80 -1.01 13.02 17.63
N ASP A 81 0.09 13.67 17.99
CA ASP A 81 0.10 15.06 18.50
C ASP A 81 -0.14 16.13 17.42
N GLY A 82 -0.26 15.73 16.16
CA GLY A 82 -0.50 16.62 15.02
C GLY A 82 0.71 17.46 14.57
N LYS A 83 1.89 17.27 15.18
CA LYS A 83 3.06 18.14 14.92
C LYS A 83 3.97 17.67 13.80
N GLU A 84 3.76 16.49 13.25
CA GLU A 84 4.57 15.94 12.17
C GLU A 84 3.72 15.16 11.20
N LEU A 85 4.04 15.30 9.91
CA LEU A 85 3.58 14.44 8.84
C LEU A 85 4.73 13.57 8.36
N TRP A 86 4.55 12.27 8.39
CA TRP A 86 5.51 11.30 7.89
C TRP A 86 5.10 10.83 6.49
N VAL A 87 6.05 10.77 5.57
CA VAL A 87 5.84 10.48 4.15
C VAL A 87 6.70 9.28 3.78
N ALA A 88 6.08 8.17 3.39
CA ALA A 88 6.80 7.02 2.87
C ALA A 88 7.20 7.27 1.43
N ASN A 89 8.50 7.25 1.15
CA ASN A 89 9.12 7.44 -0.15
C ASN A 89 9.60 6.07 -0.64
N HIS A 90 8.80 5.44 -1.51
CA HIS A 90 8.92 4.03 -1.86
C HIS A 90 10.26 3.69 -2.53
N VAL A 91 10.68 4.48 -3.52
CA VAL A 91 11.89 4.21 -4.31
C VAL A 91 13.17 4.71 -3.63
N SER A 92 13.09 5.73 -2.78
CA SER A 92 14.28 6.22 -2.06
C SER A 92 14.51 5.60 -0.68
N ASP A 93 13.81 4.51 -0.37
CA ASP A 93 14.00 3.71 0.86
C ASP A 93 14.02 4.57 2.13
N SER A 94 13.06 5.48 2.23
CA SER A 94 13.08 6.48 3.29
C SER A 94 11.68 6.92 3.72
N VAL A 95 11.62 7.54 4.89
CA VAL A 95 10.46 8.30 5.33
C VAL A 95 10.89 9.73 5.58
N SER A 96 10.32 10.69 4.85
CA SER A 96 10.49 12.12 5.12
C SER A 96 9.57 12.55 6.27
N VAL A 97 10.07 13.41 7.16
CA VAL A 97 9.32 13.97 8.29
C VAL A 97 9.15 15.46 8.07
N ILE A 98 7.92 15.91 7.88
CA ILE A 98 7.55 17.31 7.66
C ILE A 98 7.06 17.89 9.01
N ASP A 99 7.60 19.04 9.41
CA ASP A 99 7.15 19.78 10.61
C ASP A 99 5.81 20.46 10.32
N LEU A 100 4.82 20.21 11.16
CA LEU A 100 3.50 20.83 11.11
C LEU A 100 3.22 21.81 12.26
N ASP A 101 4.23 22.18 13.03
CA ASP A 101 4.11 23.17 14.10
C ASP A 101 4.20 24.58 13.51
N GLU A 102 3.05 25.23 13.33
CA GLU A 102 2.93 26.58 12.75
C GLU A 102 3.71 27.66 13.52
N SER A 103 4.05 27.40 14.78
CA SER A 103 4.84 28.33 15.60
C SER A 103 6.33 28.33 15.26
N LYS A 104 6.81 27.40 14.44
CA LYS A 104 8.20 27.22 14.10
C LYS A 104 8.56 27.73 12.71
N PRO A 105 9.78 28.21 12.51
CA PRO A 105 10.26 28.58 11.18
C PRO A 105 10.43 27.39 10.24
N THR A 106 10.38 26.16 10.77
CA THR A 106 10.45 24.89 10.02
C THR A 106 9.09 24.37 9.58
N PHE A 107 8.01 25.13 9.83
CA PHE A 107 6.67 24.76 9.38
C PHE A 107 6.63 24.45 7.87
N LEU A 108 6.06 23.31 7.51
CA LEU A 108 6.01 22.77 6.14
C LEU A 108 7.39 22.49 5.51
N HIS A 109 8.43 22.27 6.32
CA HIS A 109 9.72 21.81 5.82
C HIS A 109 10.02 20.38 6.28
N VAL A 110 10.78 19.64 5.47
CA VAL A 110 11.34 18.34 5.88
C VAL A 110 12.43 18.58 6.91
N VAL A 111 12.24 18.09 8.12
CA VAL A 111 13.15 18.27 9.26
C VAL A 111 13.96 17.02 9.60
N ALA A 112 13.59 15.88 9.06
CA ALA A 112 14.31 14.62 9.24
C ALA A 112 13.98 13.61 8.14
N THR A 113 14.87 12.64 7.97
CA THR A 113 14.67 11.46 7.13
C THR A 113 14.94 10.21 7.97
N VAL A 114 14.00 9.27 7.96
CA VAL A 114 14.14 7.95 8.59
C VAL A 114 14.60 6.97 7.54
N GLN A 115 15.71 6.29 7.82
CA GLN A 115 16.29 5.22 7.00
C GLN A 115 16.96 4.20 7.92
N ASP A 116 17.23 3.00 7.42
CA ASP A 116 18.09 2.02 8.08
C ASP A 116 19.09 1.46 7.06
N ILE A 117 20.32 1.95 7.12
CA ILE A 117 21.39 1.57 6.23
C ILE A 117 22.43 0.77 7.01
N ASP A 118 22.81 -0.39 6.52
CA ASP A 118 23.88 -1.18 7.09
C ASP A 118 25.20 -0.40 7.04
N PRO A 119 25.87 -0.14 8.18
CA PRO A 119 27.06 0.69 8.22
C PRO A 119 28.26 0.06 7.50
N LYS A 120 28.28 -1.27 7.34
CA LYS A 120 29.40 -2.01 6.70
C LYS A 120 29.18 -2.18 5.21
N THR A 121 28.01 -2.71 4.82
CA THR A 121 27.71 -3.04 3.42
C THR A 121 27.15 -1.87 2.64
N LYS A 122 26.65 -0.82 3.33
CA LYS A 122 25.92 0.32 2.76
C LYS A 122 24.60 -0.08 2.09
N ALA A 123 24.17 -1.32 2.23
CA ALA A 123 22.85 -1.76 1.77
C ALA A 123 21.75 -1.20 2.65
N THR A 124 20.61 -0.90 2.04
CA THR A 124 19.41 -0.56 2.79
C THR A 124 18.89 -1.78 3.57
N ARG A 125 18.31 -1.54 4.72
CA ARG A 125 17.49 -2.47 5.49
C ARG A 125 16.10 -1.87 5.72
N PHE A 126 15.76 -0.89 4.90
CA PHE A 126 14.51 -0.13 4.95
C PHE A 126 13.92 -0.03 3.54
N ASP A 127 13.86 -1.17 2.84
CA ASP A 127 13.58 -1.28 1.42
C ASP A 127 12.07 -1.14 1.12
N GLU A 128 11.76 -0.27 0.18
CA GLU A 128 10.39 0.01 -0.32
C GLU A 128 9.36 0.28 0.79
N PRO A 129 9.49 1.35 1.59
CA PRO A 129 8.48 1.71 2.59
C PRO A 129 7.15 2.12 1.94
N VAL A 130 6.04 1.62 2.49
CA VAL A 130 4.69 1.90 1.98
C VAL A 130 3.79 2.45 3.09
N GLY A 131 3.18 1.59 3.89
CA GLY A 131 2.25 2.01 4.94
C GLY A 131 2.96 2.54 6.17
N ILE A 132 2.40 3.57 6.80
CA ILE A 132 2.88 4.11 8.09
C ILE A 132 1.72 4.16 9.07
N ALA A 133 1.94 3.71 10.31
CA ALA A 133 0.97 3.82 11.40
C ALA A 133 1.68 4.13 12.72
N PHE A 134 1.15 5.11 13.46
CA PHE A 134 1.64 5.45 14.79
C PHE A 134 0.94 4.64 15.87
N ALA A 135 1.71 4.06 16.78
CA ALA A 135 1.18 3.53 18.04
C ALA A 135 0.90 4.66 19.05
N ASN A 136 1.76 5.64 19.07
CA ASN A 136 1.71 6.86 19.88
C ASN A 136 2.78 7.84 19.39
N ASP A 137 2.99 8.97 20.07
CA ASP A 137 3.98 9.99 19.69
C ASP A 137 5.45 9.54 19.79
N ARG A 138 5.71 8.33 20.28
CA ARG A 138 7.07 7.80 20.47
C ARG A 138 7.36 6.54 19.67
N LYS A 139 6.32 5.90 19.11
CA LYS A 139 6.44 4.63 18.41
C LYS A 139 5.62 4.63 17.13
N ALA A 140 6.25 4.32 16.02
CA ALA A 140 5.63 4.15 14.73
C ALA A 140 5.98 2.78 14.12
N TYR A 141 5.18 2.37 13.14
CA TYR A 141 5.38 1.20 12.32
C TYR A 141 5.44 1.63 10.85
N VAL A 142 6.34 1.03 10.09
CA VAL A 142 6.47 1.23 8.63
C VAL A 142 6.48 -0.12 7.95
N ALA A 143 5.59 -0.32 7.00
CA ALA A 143 5.57 -1.51 6.18
C ALA A 143 6.67 -1.42 5.12
N LEU A 144 7.52 -2.44 5.04
CA LEU A 144 8.61 -2.57 4.06
C LEU A 144 8.23 -3.69 3.10
N SER A 145 7.77 -3.30 1.91
CA SER A 145 7.10 -4.22 0.97
C SER A 145 8.07 -5.27 0.43
N SER A 146 9.23 -4.88 -0.03
CA SER A 146 10.24 -5.76 -0.59
C SER A 146 10.85 -6.74 0.43
N GLU A 147 10.94 -6.31 1.70
CA GLU A 147 11.52 -7.13 2.75
C GLU A 147 10.51 -8.01 3.50
N ASN A 148 9.22 -7.91 3.17
CA ASN A 148 8.14 -8.64 3.85
C ASN A 148 8.21 -8.51 5.37
N LYS A 149 8.39 -7.29 5.87
CA LYS A 149 8.46 -7.00 7.30
C LYS A 149 7.84 -5.65 7.66
N ILE A 150 7.58 -5.44 8.93
CA ILE A 150 7.22 -4.14 9.50
C ILE A 150 8.39 -3.63 10.32
N ALA A 151 8.93 -2.47 9.98
CA ALA A 151 9.91 -1.78 10.79
C ALA A 151 9.20 -1.11 11.99
N VAL A 152 9.72 -1.31 13.18
CA VAL A 152 9.33 -0.59 14.39
C VAL A 152 10.29 0.58 14.56
N VAL A 153 9.78 1.80 14.56
CA VAL A 153 10.57 3.02 14.61
C VAL A 153 10.36 3.74 15.94
N ASP A 154 11.44 4.07 16.60
CA ASP A 154 11.42 5.05 17.69
C ASP A 154 11.31 6.45 17.08
N VAL A 155 10.19 7.13 17.36
CA VAL A 155 9.84 8.41 16.74
C VAL A 155 10.78 9.54 17.19
N VAL A 156 11.29 9.49 18.40
CA VAL A 156 12.14 10.55 18.95
C VAL A 156 13.56 10.49 18.37
N SER A 157 14.15 9.31 18.34
CA SER A 157 15.50 9.10 17.79
C SER A 157 15.53 8.91 16.28
N ARG A 158 14.39 8.73 15.62
CA ARG A 158 14.25 8.47 14.19
C ARG A 158 14.95 7.17 13.75
N LYS A 159 15.02 6.17 14.62
CA LYS A 159 15.74 4.92 14.37
C LYS A 159 14.82 3.72 14.33
N VAL A 160 15.10 2.81 13.41
CA VAL A 160 14.51 1.48 13.42
C VAL A 160 15.08 0.70 14.60
N THR A 161 14.19 0.17 15.43
CA THR A 161 14.56 -0.57 16.65
C THR A 161 14.37 -2.07 16.50
N LYS A 162 13.47 -2.49 15.57
CA LYS A 162 13.07 -3.88 15.41
C LYS A 162 12.39 -4.09 14.06
N GLY A 163 12.48 -5.31 13.52
CA GLY A 163 11.71 -5.80 12.39
C GLY A 163 10.71 -6.88 12.82
N LEU A 164 9.46 -6.78 12.37
CA LEU A 164 8.43 -7.80 12.56
C LEU A 164 8.22 -8.53 11.23
N PRO A 165 8.57 -9.82 11.12
CA PRO A 165 8.46 -10.54 9.86
C PRO A 165 6.99 -10.79 9.49
N ILE A 166 6.66 -10.61 8.22
CA ILE A 166 5.37 -10.92 7.61
C ILE A 166 5.57 -12.11 6.67
N ARG A 167 4.88 -13.21 6.96
CA ARG A 167 4.93 -14.42 6.11
C ARG A 167 3.85 -14.38 5.02
N ALA A 168 3.86 -13.32 4.25
CA ALA A 168 3.08 -13.06 3.05
C ALA A 168 3.88 -12.06 2.21
N GLN A 169 3.41 -11.66 1.06
CA GLN A 169 4.17 -10.79 0.17
C GLN A 169 3.61 -9.38 0.17
N ASP A 170 4.53 -8.41 0.16
CA ASP A 170 4.25 -7.03 -0.10
C ASP A 170 3.28 -6.41 0.94
N PRO A 171 3.65 -6.32 2.24
CA PRO A 171 2.84 -5.63 3.24
C PRO A 171 2.72 -4.15 2.88
N ARG A 172 1.47 -3.66 2.74
CA ARG A 172 1.18 -2.29 2.28
C ARG A 172 0.33 -1.51 3.26
N ALA A 173 -0.88 -1.98 3.52
CA ALA A 173 -1.80 -1.26 4.40
C ALA A 173 -1.59 -1.68 5.84
N ILE A 174 -1.31 -0.70 6.70
CA ILE A 174 -1.18 -0.91 8.15
C ILE A 174 -1.99 0.10 8.93
N ILE A 175 -2.62 -0.33 10.00
CA ILE A 175 -3.43 0.52 10.87
C ILE A 175 -3.21 0.13 12.32
N VAL A 176 -3.04 1.12 13.18
CA VAL A 176 -3.11 0.94 14.63
C VAL A 176 -4.48 1.34 15.14
N ARG A 177 -5.13 0.43 15.86
CA ARG A 177 -6.43 0.68 16.51
C ARG A 177 -6.59 -0.19 17.74
N ASN A 178 -7.05 0.38 18.85
CA ASN A 178 -7.34 -0.36 20.10
C ASN A 178 -6.15 -1.24 20.57
N ASP A 179 -4.96 -0.68 20.68
CA ASP A 179 -3.71 -1.36 21.05
C ASP A 179 -3.32 -2.55 20.14
N ARG A 180 -3.82 -2.55 18.92
CA ARG A 180 -3.49 -3.56 17.90
C ARG A 180 -2.95 -2.92 16.64
N LEU A 181 -1.92 -3.52 16.07
CA LEU A 181 -1.43 -3.24 14.74
C LEU A 181 -2.02 -4.28 13.79
N TYR A 182 -2.78 -3.83 12.83
CA TYR A 182 -3.29 -4.63 11.72
C TYR A 182 -2.39 -4.42 10.51
N VAL A 183 -1.97 -5.50 9.87
CA VAL A 183 -1.10 -5.49 8.69
C VAL A 183 -1.76 -6.30 7.60
N LEU A 184 -1.94 -5.70 6.43
CA LEU A 184 -2.48 -6.31 5.23
C LEU A 184 -1.38 -6.39 4.18
N PRO A 185 -0.93 -7.59 3.78
CA PRO A 185 -0.10 -7.77 2.60
C PRO A 185 -0.93 -7.52 1.34
N PHE A 186 -0.30 -7.19 0.24
CA PHE A 186 -0.99 -7.08 -1.04
C PHE A 186 -1.26 -8.45 -1.63
N GLU A 187 -0.24 -9.29 -1.63
CA GLU A 187 -0.35 -10.68 -2.06
C GLU A 187 -0.29 -11.59 -0.85
N SER A 188 -1.31 -12.40 -0.67
CA SER A 188 -1.26 -13.47 0.30
C SER A 188 -0.72 -14.75 -0.33
N ASN A 189 -0.01 -15.55 0.46
CA ASN A 189 0.28 -16.92 0.09
C ASN A 189 -0.98 -17.76 0.25
N ASN A 190 -2.02 -17.43 -0.52
CA ASN A 190 -3.30 -18.10 -0.41
C ASN A 190 -3.18 -19.61 -0.72
N LYS A 191 -4.22 -20.36 -0.38
CA LYS A 191 -4.29 -21.81 -0.59
C LYS A 191 -4.37 -22.19 -2.08
N THR A 192 -4.24 -21.23 -2.97
CA THR A 192 -4.34 -21.42 -4.40
C THR A 192 -2.96 -21.41 -5.01
N GLN A 193 -2.64 -22.42 -5.76
CA GLN A 193 -1.39 -22.55 -6.49
C GLN A 193 -1.67 -22.81 -7.94
N LEU A 194 -0.97 -22.09 -8.82
CA LEU A 194 -0.95 -22.39 -10.23
C LEU A 194 -0.16 -23.69 -10.45
N SER A 195 -0.80 -24.69 -11.02
CA SER A 195 -0.18 -25.96 -11.34
C SER A 195 -0.31 -26.19 -12.85
N GLY A 196 0.82 -26.33 -13.52
CA GLY A 196 0.86 -26.80 -14.89
C GLY A 196 0.83 -28.31 -14.93
N GLY A 197 0.19 -28.90 -15.92
CA GLY A 197 0.13 -30.32 -16.04
C GLY A 197 -0.03 -30.81 -17.47
N TYR A 198 0.54 -31.97 -17.71
CA TYR A 198 0.27 -32.79 -18.91
C TYR A 198 0.02 -34.22 -18.47
N LYS A 199 -0.70 -34.95 -19.24
CA LYS A 199 -0.99 -36.35 -18.93
C LYS A 199 0.16 -37.24 -19.37
N ILE A 200 0.73 -38.01 -18.42
CA ILE A 200 1.64 -39.11 -18.68
C ILE A 200 0.90 -40.37 -18.25
N ASP A 201 0.75 -41.35 -19.13
CA ASP A 201 0.05 -42.61 -18.88
C ASP A 201 -1.35 -42.41 -18.26
N GLY A 202 -2.07 -41.42 -18.74
CA GLY A 202 -3.40 -41.06 -18.28
C GLY A 202 -3.47 -40.31 -16.93
N LYS A 203 -2.34 -40.11 -16.24
CA LYS A 203 -2.25 -39.38 -15.00
C LYS A 203 -1.79 -37.95 -15.24
N LEU A 204 -2.45 -37.00 -14.59
CA LEU A 204 -2.04 -35.62 -14.62
C LEU A 204 -0.76 -35.44 -13.81
N VAL A 205 0.29 -34.95 -14.45
CA VAL A 205 1.55 -34.57 -13.78
C VAL A 205 1.52 -33.06 -13.56
N THR A 206 1.53 -32.64 -12.33
CA THR A 206 1.50 -31.22 -11.92
C THR A 206 2.85 -30.81 -11.34
N PHE A 207 3.16 -29.52 -11.42
CA PHE A 207 4.35 -28.94 -10.81
C PHE A 207 3.99 -27.73 -9.94
N ASN A 208 4.89 -27.39 -9.00
CA ASN A 208 4.77 -26.19 -8.20
C ASN A 208 5.13 -24.97 -9.05
N ALA A 209 4.15 -24.19 -9.45
CA ALA A 209 4.35 -23.03 -10.30
C ALA A 209 5.12 -21.91 -9.60
N HIS A 210 4.96 -21.77 -8.29
CA HIS A 210 5.71 -20.81 -7.48
C HIS A 210 7.22 -21.11 -7.48
N GLU A 211 7.61 -22.35 -7.12
CA GLU A 211 9.01 -22.77 -7.18
C GLU A 211 9.59 -22.70 -8.58
N HIS A 212 8.78 -23.05 -9.59
CA HIS A 212 9.19 -22.94 -10.99
C HIS A 212 9.45 -21.49 -11.40
N SER A 213 8.60 -20.54 -11.01
CA SER A 213 8.77 -19.12 -11.33
C SER A 213 10.02 -18.53 -10.67
N ILE A 214 10.29 -18.89 -9.42
CA ILE A 214 11.51 -18.47 -8.72
C ILE A 214 12.76 -18.99 -9.42
N ALA A 215 12.79 -20.29 -9.75
CA ALA A 215 13.92 -20.93 -10.42
C ALA A 215 14.21 -20.34 -11.81
N ASN A 216 13.21 -19.72 -12.44
CA ASN A 216 13.30 -19.13 -13.78
C ASN A 216 13.15 -17.59 -13.78
N ASN A 217 13.56 -16.92 -12.73
CA ASN A 217 13.49 -15.44 -12.60
C ASN A 217 12.06 -14.90 -12.84
N ASN A 218 11.08 -15.54 -12.23
CA ASN A 218 9.66 -15.21 -12.37
C ASN A 218 9.10 -15.30 -13.81
N VAL A 219 9.81 -15.95 -14.71
CA VAL A 219 9.29 -16.25 -16.04
C VAL A 219 8.53 -17.57 -15.98
N LEU A 220 7.22 -17.50 -16.10
CA LEU A 220 6.33 -18.66 -16.17
C LEU A 220 5.97 -18.92 -17.61
N SER A 221 6.56 -19.98 -18.21
CA SER A 221 6.17 -20.45 -19.54
C SER A 221 5.42 -21.78 -19.40
N LEU A 222 4.12 -21.73 -19.60
CA LEU A 222 3.24 -22.89 -19.51
C LEU A 222 2.89 -23.34 -20.94
N GLY A 223 3.71 -24.20 -21.51
CA GLY A 223 3.47 -24.78 -22.84
C GLY A 223 2.34 -25.81 -22.89
N HIS A 224 1.56 -25.94 -21.84
CA HIS A 224 0.51 -26.93 -21.65
C HIS A 224 -0.65 -26.37 -20.83
N VAL A 225 -1.74 -27.09 -20.74
CA VAL A 225 -2.90 -26.69 -19.94
C VAL A 225 -2.52 -26.53 -18.48
N THR A 226 -2.89 -25.41 -17.90
CA THR A 226 -2.62 -25.07 -16.51
C THR A 226 -3.91 -25.15 -15.71
N ASP A 227 -3.86 -25.89 -14.63
CA ASP A 227 -4.91 -25.92 -13.61
C ASP A 227 -4.50 -25.11 -12.40
N ILE A 228 -5.44 -24.34 -11.86
CA ILE A 228 -5.27 -23.62 -10.62
C ILE A 228 -5.96 -24.43 -9.53
N VAL A 229 -5.18 -24.88 -8.56
CA VAL A 229 -5.66 -25.76 -7.50
C VAL A 229 -5.29 -25.22 -6.12
N LYS A 230 -6.14 -25.47 -5.14
CA LYS A 230 -5.84 -25.16 -3.73
C LYS A 230 -4.72 -26.07 -3.24
N HIS A 231 -3.67 -25.47 -2.72
CA HIS A 231 -2.54 -26.22 -2.18
C HIS A 231 -2.58 -26.28 -0.64
N PRO A 232 -2.73 -27.46 -0.03
CA PRO A 232 -2.95 -27.56 1.42
C PRO A 232 -1.75 -27.15 2.27
N ARG A 233 -0.55 -27.08 1.69
CA ARG A 233 0.69 -26.75 2.42
C ARG A 233 1.13 -25.30 2.27
N VAL A 234 0.52 -24.54 1.37
CA VAL A 234 0.82 -23.10 1.24
C VAL A 234 -0.02 -22.36 2.26
N PRO A 235 0.61 -21.69 3.25
CA PRO A 235 -0.14 -20.95 4.23
C PRO A 235 -0.83 -19.75 3.56
N ASP A 236 -2.12 -19.69 3.79
CA ASP A 236 -2.97 -18.57 3.43
C ASP A 236 -2.95 -17.60 4.61
N ARG A 237 -2.47 -16.37 4.41
CA ARG A 237 -2.30 -15.37 5.47
C ARG A 237 -2.54 -13.99 4.93
N ASP A 238 -3.73 -13.48 5.16
CA ASP A 238 -4.20 -12.25 4.55
C ASP A 238 -4.19 -11.07 5.51
N LEU A 239 -4.33 -11.31 6.81
CA LEU A 239 -4.30 -10.26 7.81
C LEU A 239 -3.47 -10.72 9.01
N PHE A 240 -2.51 -9.88 9.40
CA PHE A 240 -1.69 -10.08 10.60
C PHE A 240 -2.12 -9.09 11.67
N VAL A 241 -2.30 -9.57 12.89
CA VAL A 241 -2.66 -8.74 14.04
C VAL A 241 -1.58 -8.87 15.10
N PHE A 242 -0.94 -7.75 15.43
CA PHE A 242 0.09 -7.68 16.46
C PHE A 242 -0.43 -6.90 17.68
N ASP A 243 0.09 -7.24 18.84
CA ASP A 243 -0.07 -6.45 20.06
C ASP A 243 0.91 -5.27 20.04
N VAL A 244 0.40 -4.04 20.17
CA VAL A 244 1.22 -2.82 20.07
C VAL A 244 2.20 -2.67 21.23
N LYS A 245 1.89 -3.21 22.43
CA LYS A 245 2.75 -3.06 23.61
C LYS A 245 3.96 -3.99 23.56
N THR A 246 3.74 -5.22 23.06
CA THR A 246 4.76 -6.27 23.07
C THR A 246 5.37 -6.54 21.69
N ASP A 247 4.79 -6.03 20.61
CA ASP A 247 5.12 -6.33 19.21
C ASP A 247 5.02 -7.82 18.86
N LYS A 248 4.22 -8.58 19.60
CA LYS A 248 4.03 -9.99 19.34
C LYS A 248 2.85 -10.20 18.39
N LEU A 249 3.02 -11.11 17.44
CA LEU A 249 1.92 -11.58 16.60
C LEU A 249 0.88 -12.27 17.47
N ILE A 250 -0.36 -11.76 17.45
CA ILE A 250 -1.49 -12.33 18.18
C ILE A 250 -2.15 -13.42 17.36
N GLN A 251 -2.42 -13.12 16.08
CA GLN A 251 -3.05 -14.06 15.17
C GLN A 251 -2.88 -13.63 13.70
N THR A 252 -3.15 -14.56 12.82
CA THR A 252 -3.36 -14.33 11.39
C THR A 252 -4.78 -14.70 11.01
N VAL A 253 -5.32 -14.05 10.00
CA VAL A 253 -6.61 -14.39 9.38
C VAL A 253 -6.34 -14.75 7.94
N ASP A 254 -6.98 -15.82 7.48
CA ASP A 254 -6.83 -16.34 6.13
C ASP A 254 -8.11 -16.21 5.31
N THR A 255 -8.02 -16.50 4.01
CA THR A 255 -9.17 -16.62 3.11
C THR A 255 -9.98 -15.32 3.00
N LEU A 256 -9.30 -14.17 2.92
CA LEU A 256 -9.93 -12.86 2.74
C LEU A 256 -10.03 -12.44 1.28
N GLY A 257 -9.11 -12.88 0.44
CA GLY A 257 -9.07 -12.57 -0.99
C GLY A 257 -7.72 -12.93 -1.62
N THR A 258 -7.56 -12.68 -2.90
CA THR A 258 -6.31 -12.97 -3.63
C THR A 258 -5.38 -11.76 -3.67
N LEU A 259 -5.91 -10.56 -3.98
CA LEU A 259 -5.18 -9.30 -3.96
C LEU A 259 -5.88 -8.35 -3.00
N LEU A 260 -5.12 -7.84 -2.02
CA LEU A 260 -5.65 -7.08 -0.90
C LEU A 260 -5.18 -5.62 -1.01
N TYR A 261 -6.05 -4.74 -1.51
CA TYR A 261 -5.66 -3.37 -1.88
C TYR A 261 -5.54 -2.42 -0.69
N GLY A 262 -6.42 -2.54 0.27
CA GLY A 262 -6.45 -1.64 1.41
C GLY A 262 -7.43 -2.05 2.48
N MET A 263 -7.32 -1.45 3.66
CA MET A 263 -8.22 -1.73 4.78
C MET A 263 -8.58 -0.49 5.56
N THR A 264 -9.68 -0.61 6.29
CA THR A 264 -10.03 0.29 7.40
C THR A 264 -10.49 -0.50 8.61
N VAL A 265 -10.41 0.11 9.79
CA VAL A 265 -10.81 -0.51 11.06
C VAL A 265 -11.75 0.44 11.77
N ASP A 266 -12.97 -0.01 12.07
CA ASP A 266 -13.96 0.80 12.77
C ASP A 266 -13.63 0.96 14.28
N SER A 267 -14.44 1.76 14.98
CA SER A 267 -14.24 2.00 16.42
C SER A 267 -14.41 0.75 17.28
N LYS A 268 -15.11 -0.27 16.77
CA LYS A 268 -15.33 -1.55 17.46
C LYS A 268 -14.26 -2.58 17.14
N GLY A 269 -13.28 -2.25 16.27
CA GLY A 269 -12.23 -3.14 15.84
C GLY A 269 -12.64 -4.10 14.72
N THR A 270 -13.75 -3.83 14.01
CA THR A 270 -14.11 -4.56 12.79
C THR A 270 -13.20 -4.11 11.66
N VAL A 271 -12.58 -5.04 10.97
CA VAL A 271 -11.72 -4.77 9.81
C VAL A 271 -12.54 -4.94 8.53
N PHE A 272 -12.40 -3.98 7.62
CA PHE A 272 -12.94 -4.02 6.26
C PHE A 272 -11.77 -3.99 5.28
N VAL A 273 -11.74 -4.94 4.36
CA VAL A 273 -10.67 -5.10 3.37
C VAL A 273 -11.24 -4.96 1.97
N ALA A 274 -10.76 -4.00 1.20
CA ALA A 274 -11.01 -3.93 -0.24
C ALA A 274 -10.12 -4.94 -0.94
N GLN A 275 -10.70 -5.87 -1.70
CA GLN A 275 -9.97 -6.98 -2.27
C GLN A 275 -10.55 -7.46 -3.60
N THR A 276 -9.73 -8.18 -4.34
CA THR A 276 -10.15 -8.97 -5.49
C THR A 276 -9.88 -10.44 -5.19
N ASP A 277 -10.89 -11.28 -5.35
CA ASP A 277 -10.76 -12.72 -5.20
C ASP A 277 -10.78 -13.41 -6.56
N ALA A 278 -9.68 -14.09 -6.90
CA ALA A 278 -9.58 -14.85 -8.15
C ALA A 278 -10.40 -16.13 -8.04
N ARG A 279 -11.25 -16.38 -9.05
CA ARG A 279 -12.04 -17.61 -9.14
C ARG A 279 -11.20 -18.76 -9.69
N ASN A 280 -10.14 -19.07 -8.98
CA ASN A 280 -9.12 -20.03 -9.41
C ASN A 280 -9.63 -21.47 -9.49
N ASP A 281 -10.66 -21.81 -8.73
CA ASP A 281 -11.33 -23.11 -8.76
C ASP A 281 -12.06 -23.37 -10.08
N VAL A 282 -12.40 -22.32 -10.81
CA VAL A 282 -13.12 -22.38 -12.10
C VAL A 282 -12.25 -21.88 -13.25
N ASN A 283 -11.42 -20.85 -13.00
CA ASN A 283 -10.63 -20.16 -14.03
C ASN A 283 -9.58 -21.04 -14.70
N GLY A 284 -9.00 -22.01 -13.99
CA GLY A 284 -8.05 -22.97 -14.54
C GLY A 284 -8.60 -23.83 -15.68
N ARG A 285 -9.91 -23.83 -15.87
CA ARG A 285 -10.57 -24.52 -16.97
C ARG A 285 -10.86 -23.62 -18.17
N ALA A 286 -10.69 -22.29 -18.02
CA ALA A 286 -10.89 -21.34 -19.10
C ALA A 286 -9.93 -21.66 -20.26
N GLY A 287 -10.44 -21.65 -21.48
CA GLY A 287 -9.67 -21.98 -22.68
C GLY A 287 -9.77 -23.43 -23.18
N THR A 288 -10.44 -24.32 -22.44
CA THR A 288 -10.85 -25.61 -23.00
C THR A 288 -12.11 -25.45 -23.86
N LYS A 289 -12.36 -26.38 -24.80
CA LYS A 289 -13.56 -26.31 -25.67
C LYS A 289 -14.90 -26.26 -24.94
N LYS A 290 -14.93 -26.68 -23.67
CA LYS A 290 -16.13 -26.76 -22.83
C LYS A 290 -16.21 -25.66 -21.76
N HIS A 291 -15.12 -24.96 -21.54
CA HIS A 291 -14.99 -24.02 -20.43
C HIS A 291 -14.37 -22.72 -20.89
N GLY A 292 -14.93 -21.62 -20.52
CA GLY A 292 -14.48 -20.29 -20.89
C GLY A 292 -15.07 -19.20 -20.01
N LEU A 293 -14.79 -17.94 -20.32
CA LEU A 293 -15.30 -16.79 -19.57
C LEU A 293 -16.84 -16.80 -19.43
N LYS A 294 -17.56 -17.38 -20.39
CA LYS A 294 -19.01 -17.52 -20.31
C LYS A 294 -19.45 -18.34 -19.09
N GLU A 295 -18.72 -19.40 -18.71
CA GLU A 295 -19.05 -20.18 -17.50
C GLU A 295 -18.79 -19.41 -16.20
N LEU A 296 -17.85 -18.47 -16.27
CA LEU A 296 -17.54 -17.56 -15.18
C LEU A 296 -18.54 -16.38 -15.12
N GLY A 297 -19.49 -16.28 -16.07
CA GLY A 297 -20.34 -15.11 -16.22
C GLY A 297 -19.52 -13.84 -16.52
N ASN A 298 -18.40 -13.99 -17.26
CA ASN A 298 -17.38 -12.98 -17.50
C ASN A 298 -16.68 -12.43 -16.23
N ARG A 299 -16.77 -13.16 -15.11
CA ARG A 299 -16.20 -12.75 -13.83
C ARG A 299 -15.10 -13.72 -13.42
N ALA A 300 -13.89 -13.51 -13.94
CA ALA A 300 -12.68 -14.24 -13.54
C ALA A 300 -12.21 -13.84 -12.12
N PHE A 301 -12.60 -12.65 -11.70
CA PHE A 301 -12.31 -12.07 -10.38
C PHE A 301 -13.60 -11.54 -9.75
N LEU A 302 -13.67 -11.58 -8.43
CA LEU A 302 -14.75 -10.96 -7.65
C LEU A 302 -14.19 -9.75 -6.93
N ASN A 303 -14.69 -8.55 -7.25
CA ASN A 303 -14.37 -7.34 -6.53
C ASN A 303 -15.27 -7.24 -5.30
N GLN A 304 -14.68 -7.26 -4.11
CA GLN A 304 -15.41 -7.42 -2.86
C GLN A 304 -14.85 -6.53 -1.75
N VAL A 305 -15.70 -6.26 -0.76
CA VAL A 305 -15.26 -5.83 0.57
C VAL A 305 -15.42 -7.00 1.53
N THR A 306 -14.31 -7.45 2.10
CA THR A 306 -14.33 -8.49 3.13
C THR A 306 -14.40 -7.85 4.50
N LYS A 307 -15.34 -8.29 5.33
CA LYS A 307 -15.55 -7.79 6.69
C LYS A 307 -15.17 -8.85 7.70
N VAL A 308 -14.26 -8.51 8.61
CA VAL A 308 -13.75 -9.39 9.67
C VAL A 308 -14.10 -8.80 11.02
N ARG A 309 -14.92 -9.50 11.78
CA ARG A 309 -15.21 -9.16 13.18
C ARG A 309 -14.34 -9.97 14.13
N PHE A 310 -14.03 -9.37 15.27
CA PHE A 310 -13.28 -10.02 16.35
C PHE A 310 -14.19 -10.14 17.58
N TYR A 311 -14.18 -11.31 18.19
CA TYR A 311 -14.87 -11.55 19.46
C TYR A 311 -13.96 -12.30 20.42
N GLY A 312 -13.80 -11.81 21.64
CA GLY A 312 -12.83 -12.35 22.59
C GLY A 312 -11.39 -12.36 22.05
N GLY A 313 -11.04 -11.40 21.19
CA GLY A 313 -9.74 -11.32 20.55
C GLY A 313 -9.53 -12.23 19.36
N LYS A 314 -10.48 -13.08 18.98
CA LYS A 314 -10.39 -14.03 17.86
C LYS A 314 -11.23 -13.56 16.68
N ALA A 315 -10.68 -13.66 15.47
CA ALA A 315 -11.41 -13.40 14.25
C ALA A 315 -12.58 -14.37 14.08
N ARG A 316 -13.69 -13.88 13.62
CA ARG A 316 -14.86 -14.66 13.20
C ARG A 316 -14.77 -14.93 11.71
N LYS A 317 -15.62 -15.84 11.22
CA LYS A 317 -15.75 -16.12 9.79
C LYS A 317 -15.95 -14.83 9.02
N PRO A 318 -15.18 -14.57 7.96
CA PRO A 318 -15.33 -13.38 7.14
C PRO A 318 -16.69 -13.30 6.46
N GLU A 319 -17.19 -12.08 6.30
CA GLU A 319 -18.36 -11.78 5.48
C GLU A 319 -17.90 -11.08 4.21
N PHE A 320 -18.37 -11.54 3.07
CA PHE A 320 -18.00 -11.00 1.76
C PHE A 320 -19.16 -10.17 1.20
N LEU A 321 -18.87 -8.92 0.85
CA LEU A 321 -19.81 -7.99 0.23
C LEU A 321 -19.37 -7.82 -1.23
N ASP A 322 -20.12 -8.42 -2.14
CA ASP A 322 -19.88 -8.34 -3.57
C ASP A 322 -20.20 -6.92 -4.06
N LEU A 323 -19.26 -6.28 -4.74
CA LEU A 323 -19.43 -4.93 -5.29
C LEU A 323 -20.04 -4.96 -6.69
N GLU A 324 -20.04 -6.11 -7.34
CA GLU A 324 -20.54 -6.31 -8.69
C GLU A 324 -21.46 -7.54 -8.74
N PRO A 325 -22.64 -7.47 -8.12
CA PRO A 325 -23.57 -8.60 -8.13
C PRO A 325 -24.03 -8.91 -9.55
N LEU A 326 -24.28 -10.20 -9.83
CA LEU A 326 -24.76 -10.64 -11.13
C LEU A 326 -26.15 -10.03 -11.47
N PRO A 327 -26.52 -9.92 -12.77
CA PRO A 327 -27.87 -9.53 -13.16
C PRO A 327 -28.94 -10.43 -12.50
N PRO A 328 -30.11 -9.88 -12.14
CA PRO A 328 -30.61 -8.54 -12.47
C PRO A 328 -30.13 -7.40 -11.55
N GLN A 329 -29.34 -7.68 -10.51
CA GLN A 329 -28.86 -6.67 -9.56
C GLN A 329 -27.86 -5.70 -10.20
N ASN A 330 -27.07 -6.18 -11.16
CA ASN A 330 -26.17 -5.37 -11.96
C ASN A 330 -26.35 -5.66 -13.47
N PRO A 331 -27.32 -4.99 -14.15
CA PRO A 331 -27.55 -5.24 -15.55
C PRO A 331 -26.39 -4.87 -16.47
N ALA A 332 -25.44 -4.04 -16.02
CA ALA A 332 -24.27 -3.66 -16.78
C ALA A 332 -23.15 -4.72 -16.76
N ASP A 333 -23.21 -5.71 -15.88
CA ASP A 333 -22.17 -6.74 -15.72
C ASP A 333 -22.00 -7.64 -16.95
N GLY A 334 -22.99 -7.78 -17.80
CA GLY A 334 -22.91 -8.47 -19.09
C GLY A 334 -22.38 -7.62 -20.26
N MET A 335 -22.12 -6.34 -20.03
CA MET A 335 -21.69 -5.38 -21.06
C MET A 335 -20.20 -4.99 -20.94
N ALA A 336 -19.52 -5.43 -19.89
CA ALA A 336 -18.14 -5.08 -19.62
C ALA A 336 -17.18 -5.99 -20.39
N LEU A 337 -17.16 -5.88 -21.71
CA LEU A 337 -16.06 -6.36 -22.57
C LEU A 337 -15.90 -5.43 -23.77
#